data_2891ec486841d999be585c0777992b00
#
_entry.id   2891ec486841d999be585c0777992b00
#
_cell.length_a   1.000
_cell.length_b   1.000
_cell.length_c   1.000
_cell.angle_alpha   90.00
_cell.angle_beta   90.00
_cell.angle_gamma   90.00
#
_symmetry.space_group_name_H-M   'P 1'
#
loop_
_entity.id
_entity.type
_entity.pdbx_description
1 polymer ?
#
loop_
_entity_poly.entity_id
_entity_poly.type
_entity_poly.pdbx_seq_one_letter_code
_entity_poly.pdbx_strand_id
1 'polypeptide(L)'
;MAKLKANKPTADVLMNSMRAMGYSFEAAIADIVDNSVSAQARNIVLRFPIDPSDCCVAVCDDGIGMNKKELLDAMKYGSQLKSANRSEDDLGRFGLGMKAASLSQCRRLTVASKKDGKLSAYIWNLDIIEEKKDW
;
A
#
# COMPACT_ATOMS: atom_id res chain seq x y z
N MET A 1 1.08 39.50 -13.68
CA MET A 1 1.39 38.06 -13.56
C MET A 1 0.54 37.44 -12.45
N ALA A 2 -0.31 36.47 -12.77
CA ALA A 2 -1.10 35.77 -11.77
C ALA A 2 -0.17 34.91 -10.90
N LYS A 3 -0.18 35.09 -9.57
CA LYS A 3 0.53 34.22 -8.64
C LYS A 3 -0.22 32.90 -8.55
N LEU A 4 0.39 31.81 -9.03
CA LEU A 4 -0.11 30.46 -8.82
C LEU A 4 -0.07 30.13 -7.32
N LYS A 5 -1.24 29.88 -6.73
CA LYS A 5 -1.34 29.36 -5.36
C LYS A 5 -1.30 27.83 -5.42
N ALA A 6 -0.46 27.21 -4.61
CA ALA A 6 -0.47 25.77 -4.45
C ALA A 6 -1.79 25.35 -3.79
N ASN A 7 -2.61 24.62 -4.51
CA ASN A 7 -3.88 24.05 -4.01
C ASN A 7 -3.68 22.54 -3.88
N LYS A 8 -2.93 22.13 -2.84
CA LYS A 8 -2.73 20.71 -2.54
C LYS A 8 -3.92 20.23 -1.69
N PRO A 9 -4.59 19.14 -2.07
CA PRO A 9 -5.60 18.54 -1.21
C PRO A 9 -4.95 18.11 0.11
N THR A 10 -5.70 18.20 1.20
CA THR A 10 -5.28 17.67 2.48
C THR A 10 -5.23 16.13 2.44
N ALA A 11 -4.43 15.53 3.31
CA ALA A 11 -4.20 14.08 3.31
C ALA A 11 -5.51 13.30 3.48
N ASP A 12 -6.38 13.75 4.39
CA ASP A 12 -7.69 13.16 4.65
C ASP A 12 -8.62 13.19 3.42
N VAL A 13 -8.68 14.31 2.71
CA VAL A 13 -9.51 14.46 1.49
C VAL A 13 -9.03 13.52 0.39
N LEU A 14 -7.72 13.44 0.17
CA LEU A 14 -7.15 12.55 -0.84
C LEU A 14 -7.44 11.08 -0.51
N MET A 15 -7.23 10.68 0.74
CA MET A 15 -7.46 9.31 1.21
C MET A 15 -8.94 8.91 1.08
N ASN A 16 -9.85 9.76 1.50
CA ASN A 16 -11.29 9.50 1.39
C ASN A 16 -11.75 9.40 -0.07
N SER A 17 -11.19 10.23 -0.96
CA SER A 17 -11.46 10.15 -2.39
C SER A 17 -11.02 8.81 -2.98
N MET A 18 -9.87 8.30 -2.57
CA MET A 18 -9.38 7.00 -3.03
C MET A 18 -10.22 5.84 -2.53
N ARG A 19 -10.74 5.91 -1.30
CA ARG A 19 -11.66 4.90 -0.76
C ARG A 19 -12.98 4.85 -1.54
N ALA A 20 -13.43 5.99 -2.07
CA ALA A 20 -14.65 6.10 -2.86
C ALA A 20 -14.53 5.53 -4.29
N MET A 21 -13.35 5.10 -4.72
CA MET A 21 -13.11 4.61 -6.08
C MET A 21 -13.71 3.22 -6.39
N GLY A 22 -14.44 2.62 -5.45
CA GLY A 22 -15.23 1.42 -5.71
C GLY A 22 -14.44 0.12 -5.90
N TYR A 23 -13.30 -0.02 -5.25
CA TYR A 23 -12.55 -1.27 -5.23
C TYR A 23 -13.37 -2.39 -4.60
N SER A 24 -13.56 -3.52 -5.29
CA SER A 24 -14.10 -4.72 -4.65
C SER A 24 -13.05 -5.36 -3.75
N PHE A 25 -13.50 -6.12 -2.76
CA PHE A 25 -12.57 -6.83 -1.85
C PHE A 25 -11.68 -7.81 -2.62
N GLU A 26 -12.24 -8.53 -3.57
CA GLU A 26 -11.52 -9.50 -4.41
C GLU A 26 -10.46 -8.83 -5.26
N ALA A 27 -10.79 -7.69 -5.88
CA ALA A 27 -9.82 -6.91 -6.66
C ALA A 27 -8.69 -6.37 -5.78
N ALA A 28 -9.01 -5.92 -4.56
CA ALA A 28 -8.00 -5.45 -3.62
C ALA A 28 -7.03 -6.56 -3.19
N ILE A 29 -7.55 -7.76 -2.92
CA ILE A 29 -6.71 -8.93 -2.60
C ILE A 29 -5.86 -9.34 -3.80
N ALA A 30 -6.42 -9.35 -5.01
CA ALA A 30 -5.69 -9.69 -6.22
C ALA A 30 -4.49 -8.74 -6.43
N ASP A 31 -4.67 -7.43 -6.28
CA ASP A 31 -3.59 -6.45 -6.41
C ASP A 31 -2.47 -6.67 -5.38
N ILE A 32 -2.81 -7.08 -4.15
CA ILE A 32 -1.81 -7.37 -3.13
C ILE A 32 -1.06 -8.67 -3.46
N VAL A 33 -1.76 -9.70 -3.94
CA VAL A 33 -1.15 -10.96 -4.39
C VAL A 33 -0.21 -10.71 -5.58
N ASP A 34 -0.60 -9.85 -6.52
CA ASP A 34 0.25 -9.48 -7.67
C ASP A 34 1.57 -8.82 -7.23
N ASN A 35 1.55 -8.03 -6.13
CA ASN A 35 2.80 -7.52 -5.55
C ASN A 35 3.70 -8.65 -5.04
N SER A 36 3.14 -9.67 -4.40
CA SER A 36 3.90 -10.84 -3.94
C SER A 36 4.48 -11.65 -5.12
N VAL A 37 3.70 -11.80 -6.19
CA VAL A 37 4.18 -12.44 -7.44
C VAL A 37 5.33 -11.62 -8.05
N SER A 38 5.19 -10.31 -8.12
CA SER A 38 6.24 -9.39 -8.60
C SER A 38 7.50 -9.42 -7.73
N ALA A 39 7.35 -9.71 -6.43
CA ALA A 39 8.46 -9.96 -5.50
C ALA A 39 9.06 -11.37 -5.62
N GLN A 40 8.65 -12.15 -6.64
CA GLN A 40 9.14 -13.51 -6.90
C GLN A 40 8.85 -14.49 -5.75
N ALA A 41 7.75 -14.29 -5.04
CA ALA A 41 7.32 -15.21 -4.00
C ALA A 41 6.97 -16.58 -4.59
N ARG A 42 7.34 -17.64 -3.88
CA ARG A 42 6.98 -19.02 -4.20
C ARG A 42 5.79 -19.49 -3.38
N ASN A 43 5.63 -18.92 -2.19
CA ASN A 43 4.54 -19.22 -1.29
C ASN A 43 3.88 -17.90 -0.88
N ILE A 44 2.56 -17.86 -1.03
CA ILE A 44 1.72 -16.73 -0.61
C ILE A 44 0.63 -17.31 0.28
N VAL A 45 0.56 -16.82 1.50
CA VAL A 45 -0.42 -17.26 2.50
C VAL A 45 -1.40 -16.13 2.77
N LEU A 46 -2.68 -16.40 2.53
CA LEU A 46 -3.79 -15.52 2.86
C LEU A 46 -4.41 -15.98 4.17
N ARG A 47 -4.58 -15.07 5.12
CA ARG A 47 -5.25 -15.32 6.39
C ARG A 47 -6.45 -14.41 6.53
N PHE A 48 -7.60 -15.01 6.75
CA PHE A 48 -8.86 -14.34 7.00
C PHE A 48 -9.29 -14.52 8.45
N PRO A 49 -9.97 -13.53 9.04
CA PRO A 49 -10.49 -13.67 10.39
C PRO A 49 -11.54 -14.77 10.44
N ILE A 50 -11.48 -15.60 11.48
CA ILE A 50 -12.50 -16.63 11.77
C ILE A 50 -13.61 -16.03 12.63
N ASP A 51 -13.23 -15.13 13.55
CA ASP A 51 -14.16 -14.43 14.43
C ASP A 51 -14.57 -13.09 13.79
N PRO A 52 -15.88 -12.79 13.69
CA PRO A 52 -16.36 -11.50 13.18
C PRO A 52 -15.84 -10.26 13.95
N SER A 53 -15.40 -10.43 15.19
CA SER A 53 -14.77 -9.36 15.97
C SER A 53 -13.33 -9.07 15.58
N ASP A 54 -12.67 -10.00 14.88
CA ASP A 54 -11.31 -9.85 14.37
C ASP A 54 -11.35 -9.42 12.90
N CYS A 55 -11.34 -8.13 12.66
CA CYS A 55 -11.42 -7.54 11.31
C CYS A 55 -10.03 -7.39 10.67
N CYS A 56 -9.19 -8.41 10.71
CA CYS A 56 -7.85 -8.38 10.14
C CYS A 56 -7.67 -9.40 9.02
N VAL A 57 -7.27 -8.95 7.84
CA VAL A 57 -6.80 -9.82 6.74
C VAL A 57 -5.31 -9.66 6.60
N ALA A 58 -4.58 -10.76 6.49
CA ALA A 58 -3.14 -10.74 6.28
C ALA A 58 -2.76 -11.49 5.00
N VAL A 59 -1.83 -10.91 4.23
CA VAL A 59 -1.15 -11.54 3.10
C VAL A 59 0.32 -11.65 3.46
N CYS A 60 0.86 -12.86 3.47
CA CYS A 60 2.25 -13.12 3.79
C CYS A 60 2.90 -13.82 2.61
N ASP A 61 4.08 -13.40 2.24
CA ASP A 61 4.84 -14.01 1.15
C ASP A 61 6.31 -14.26 1.55
N ASP A 62 6.96 -15.12 0.78
CA ASP A 62 8.39 -15.43 0.90
C ASP A 62 9.23 -14.79 -0.22
N GLY A 63 8.77 -13.71 -0.80
CA GLY A 63 9.46 -12.98 -1.86
C GLY A 63 10.77 -12.32 -1.41
N ILE A 64 11.39 -11.55 -2.31
CA ILE A 64 12.71 -10.92 -2.07
C ILE A 64 12.70 -9.89 -0.93
N GLY A 65 11.54 -9.41 -0.53
CA GLY A 65 11.38 -8.41 0.52
C GLY A 65 11.93 -7.03 0.16
N MET A 66 11.78 -6.10 1.11
CA MET A 66 12.23 -4.72 1.00
C MET A 66 13.09 -4.34 2.20
N ASN A 67 14.17 -3.62 1.98
CA ASN A 67 14.89 -2.97 3.07
C ASN A 67 14.11 -1.75 3.60
N LYS A 68 14.58 -1.16 4.69
CA LYS A 68 13.89 -0.04 5.34
C LYS A 68 13.62 1.14 4.39
N LYS A 69 14.55 1.49 3.51
CA LYS A 69 14.43 2.60 2.57
C LYS A 69 13.43 2.26 1.46
N GLU A 70 13.55 1.07 0.88
CA GLU A 70 12.62 0.56 -0.15
C GLU A 70 11.18 0.51 0.39
N LEU A 71 11.01 0.01 1.62
CA LEU A 71 9.70 -0.06 2.27
C LEU A 71 9.14 1.34 2.54
N LEU A 72 9.96 2.27 3.05
CA LEU A 72 9.52 3.65 3.25
C LEU A 72 9.08 4.31 1.94
N ASP A 73 9.86 4.10 0.87
CA ASP A 73 9.53 4.64 -0.45
C ASP A 73 8.25 4.00 -1.02
N ALA A 74 8.04 2.70 -0.81
CA ALA A 74 6.81 2.00 -1.19
C ALA A 74 5.59 2.52 -0.42
N MET A 75 5.78 2.94 0.83
CA MET A 75 4.70 3.49 1.67
C MET A 75 4.36 4.94 1.36
N LYS A 76 5.23 5.72 0.72
CA LYS A 76 4.94 7.10 0.34
C LYS A 76 3.82 7.17 -0.70
N TYR A 77 2.90 8.12 -0.52
CA TYR A 77 1.90 8.45 -1.53
C TYR A 77 2.54 9.18 -2.70
N GLY A 78 2.27 8.69 -3.93
CA GLY A 78 2.83 9.30 -5.14
C GLY A 78 4.33 9.10 -5.30
N SER A 79 4.93 8.10 -4.64
CA SER A 79 6.29 7.69 -4.94
C SER A 79 6.34 7.25 -6.41
N GLN A 80 6.87 8.12 -7.26
CA GLN A 80 7.35 7.72 -8.57
C GLN A 80 8.56 6.80 -8.33
N LEU A 81 8.32 5.53 -8.17
CA LEU A 81 9.36 4.54 -8.40
C LEU A 81 9.78 4.78 -9.84
N LYS A 82 10.98 5.32 -10.00
CA LYS A 82 11.55 5.71 -11.29
C LYS A 82 11.33 4.57 -12.28
N SER A 83 10.57 4.83 -13.31
CA SER A 83 10.15 3.90 -14.36
C SER A 83 11.30 3.38 -15.24
N ALA A 84 12.56 3.64 -14.87
CA ALA A 84 13.71 3.44 -15.74
C ALA A 84 14.13 1.96 -15.90
N ASN A 85 13.66 1.02 -15.08
CA ASN A 85 14.08 -0.39 -15.14
C ASN A 85 12.95 -1.39 -14.79
N ARG A 86 11.71 -1.09 -15.14
CA ARG A 86 10.62 -2.07 -14.96
C ARG A 86 10.47 -2.92 -16.21
N SER A 87 10.45 -4.26 -16.05
CA SER A 87 10.05 -5.18 -17.08
C SER A 87 8.57 -4.96 -17.45
N GLU A 88 8.19 -5.30 -18.67
CA GLU A 88 6.80 -5.21 -19.16
C GLU A 88 5.80 -6.02 -18.31
N ASP A 89 6.30 -6.96 -17.51
CA ASP A 89 5.54 -7.82 -16.59
C ASP A 89 5.29 -7.20 -15.21
N ASP A 90 5.75 -5.98 -14.94
CA ASP A 90 5.54 -5.33 -13.66
C ASP A 90 4.12 -4.74 -13.58
N LEU A 91 3.21 -5.51 -13.00
CA LEU A 91 1.79 -5.18 -12.81
C LEU A 91 1.56 -3.96 -11.90
N GLY A 92 2.58 -3.52 -11.16
CA GLY A 92 2.56 -2.37 -10.25
C GLY A 92 2.72 -1.00 -10.91
N ARG A 93 2.11 -0.75 -12.06
CA ARG A 93 2.35 0.41 -12.94
C ARG A 93 2.34 1.79 -12.28
N PHE A 94 1.69 1.98 -11.15
CA PHE A 94 1.47 3.32 -10.58
C PHE A 94 2.02 3.52 -9.17
N GLY A 95 2.64 2.51 -8.54
CA GLY A 95 3.12 2.61 -7.14
C GLY A 95 2.02 2.90 -6.11
N LEU A 96 0.76 2.84 -6.52
CA LEU A 96 -0.42 3.12 -5.72
C LEU A 96 -1.22 1.85 -5.38
N GLY A 97 -1.03 0.75 -6.12
CA GLY A 97 -1.88 -0.44 -6.06
C GLY A 97 -2.03 -1.00 -4.65
N MET A 98 -0.93 -1.27 -3.96
CA MET A 98 -0.97 -1.81 -2.59
C MET A 98 -1.72 -0.88 -1.63
N LYS A 99 -1.44 0.41 -1.65
CA LYS A 99 -2.05 1.40 -0.74
C LYS A 99 -3.51 1.65 -1.10
N ALA A 100 -3.80 1.87 -2.38
CA ALA A 100 -5.16 2.09 -2.84
C ALA A 100 -6.03 0.86 -2.61
N ALA A 101 -5.56 -0.33 -2.96
CA ALA A 101 -6.25 -1.58 -2.73
C ALA A 101 -6.53 -1.80 -1.24
N SER A 102 -5.50 -1.75 -0.40
CA SER A 102 -5.64 -1.98 1.04
C SER A 102 -6.51 -0.94 1.72
N LEU A 103 -6.24 0.35 1.49
CA LEU A 103 -6.96 1.43 2.18
C LEU A 103 -8.39 1.64 1.65
N SER A 104 -8.75 1.07 0.50
CA SER A 104 -10.14 0.98 0.07
C SER A 104 -10.97 0.05 0.98
N GLN A 105 -10.34 -0.96 1.58
CA GLN A 105 -10.98 -2.00 2.38
C GLN A 105 -10.77 -1.84 3.89
N CYS A 106 -9.68 -1.22 4.32
CA CYS A 106 -9.35 -1.08 5.73
C CYS A 106 -9.02 0.37 6.11
N ARG A 107 -8.98 0.66 7.40
CA ARG A 107 -8.55 1.95 7.96
C ARG A 107 -7.11 1.93 8.48
N ARG A 108 -6.54 0.74 8.62
CA ARG A 108 -5.16 0.53 9.05
C ARG A 108 -4.47 -0.47 8.12
N LEU A 109 -3.40 -0.03 7.49
CA LEU A 109 -2.51 -0.88 6.70
C LEU A 109 -1.16 -0.98 7.40
N THR A 110 -0.78 -2.20 7.78
CA THR A 110 0.57 -2.50 8.27
C THR A 110 1.31 -3.27 7.19
N VAL A 111 2.49 -2.80 6.81
CA VAL A 111 3.40 -3.51 5.92
C VAL A 111 4.69 -3.79 6.65
N ALA A 112 5.01 -5.06 6.80
CA ALA A 112 6.27 -5.54 7.36
C ALA A 112 7.05 -6.27 6.27
N SER A 113 8.35 -6.02 6.18
CA SER A 113 9.20 -6.65 5.19
C SER A 113 10.57 -6.98 5.77
N LYS A 114 11.11 -8.11 5.37
CA LYS A 114 12.43 -8.58 5.80
C LYS A 114 13.34 -8.71 4.60
N LYS A 115 14.52 -8.08 4.67
CA LYS A 115 15.57 -8.19 3.66
C LYS A 115 16.95 -8.19 4.34
N ASP A 116 17.84 -9.04 3.89
CA ASP A 116 19.20 -9.19 4.45
C ASP A 116 19.20 -9.39 5.98
N GLY A 117 18.26 -10.19 6.48
CA GLY A 117 18.10 -10.51 7.90
C GLY A 117 17.49 -9.38 8.75
N LYS A 118 17.19 -8.21 8.18
CA LYS A 118 16.62 -7.06 8.89
C LYS A 118 15.12 -6.91 8.59
N LEU A 119 14.33 -6.85 9.65
CA LEU A 119 12.88 -6.60 9.59
C LEU A 119 12.62 -5.10 9.74
N SER A 120 11.73 -4.59 8.91
CA SER A 120 11.19 -3.22 8.99
C SER A 120 9.67 -3.27 8.83
N ALA A 121 8.96 -2.36 9.50
CA ALA A 121 7.51 -2.23 9.35
C ALA A 121 7.09 -0.76 9.38
N TYR A 122 6.05 -0.45 8.62
CA TYR A 122 5.38 0.86 8.61
C TYR A 122 3.87 0.68 8.63
N ILE A 123 3.20 1.65 9.21
CA ILE A 123 1.75 1.64 9.36
C ILE A 123 1.17 2.91 8.76
N TRP A 124 0.14 2.75 7.92
CA TRP A 124 -0.83 3.80 7.59
C TRP A 124 -2.05 3.63 8.49
N ASN A 125 -2.46 4.71 9.16
CA ASN A 125 -3.65 4.74 9.99
C ASN A 125 -4.49 5.97 9.63
N LEU A 126 -5.64 5.74 9.00
CA LEU A 126 -6.52 6.80 8.51
C LEU A 126 -7.10 7.63 9.65
N ASP A 127 -7.33 7.04 10.81
CA ASP A 127 -7.87 7.78 11.98
C ASP A 127 -6.87 8.85 12.44
N ILE A 128 -5.58 8.52 12.47
CA ILE A 128 -4.51 9.47 12.82
C ILE A 128 -4.37 10.56 11.74
N ILE A 129 -4.47 10.19 10.46
CA ILE A 129 -4.38 11.14 9.35
C ILE A 129 -5.54 12.12 9.37
N GLU A 130 -6.75 11.65 9.65
CA GLU A 130 -7.96 12.48 9.76
C GLU A 130 -7.85 13.45 10.96
N GLU A 131 -7.32 12.98 12.08
CA GLU A 131 -7.11 13.81 13.28
C GLU A 131 -6.06 14.90 13.04
N LYS A 132 -4.91 14.53 12.49
CA LYS A 132 -3.78 15.44 12.27
C LYS A 132 -3.91 16.28 11.01
N LYS A 133 -4.72 15.87 10.04
CA LYS A 133 -4.84 16.42 8.68
C LYS A 133 -3.50 16.51 7.93
N ASP A 134 -2.58 15.61 8.27
CA ASP A 134 -1.21 15.55 7.74
C ASP A 134 -0.80 14.09 7.49
N TRP A 135 0.32 13.92 6.76
CA TRP A 135 0.87 12.62 6.35
C TRP A 135 1.70 11.97 7.44
#